data_4986965c5bd5de8926f0357acc8f7d6c
#
_entry.id   4986965c5bd5de8926f0357acc8f7d6c
#
_cell.length_a   1.000
_cell.length_b   1.000
_cell.length_c   1.000
_cell.angle_alpha   90.00
_cell.angle_beta   90.00
_cell.angle_gamma   90.00
#
_symmetry.space_group_name_H-M   'P 1'
#
loop_
_entity.id
_entity.type
_entity.pdbx_description
1 polymer ?
#
loop_
_entity_poly.entity_id
_entity_poly.type
_entity_poly.pdbx_seq_one_letter_code
_entity_poly.pdbx_strand_id
1 'polypeptide(L)'
;MKRALVSVSDKTGLVEFVQGLVDCGYEIISTGGTKKALEAAGIHPIGISDVTGFPEIMDGRVKTLHPKVHGALLCVRSNPDHVRQLQELGIEYIDLVCVNLYPFKETVLKPGVTHEEIIENIDIGGPSMLRSASKNYQSIPVLCDPKDYDKVLEEIRENHETTLETRERLAAKVFRHTARYDAMIADYLTKKTHEEFPESMTITFDKVQDLRYGENPHQKAAFYKGMNPQYSLANATQLHGKELSYNNIQDGNAAIEILKDFEGQFAAVGVKHMNPCGVGIGENIEAAWDKAYEADSISIFGGIVALNAKVEKGLAEKLSKIFLEIIIAPDFSEEALEILTRKKNIRLMKLDTSLSVSSALKYTNVNDGLLVQEMDQHIINEEDLKCVTNRKPTEEEIKQLLFGWKVVKHVKSNAIVLAKNDRTVGVGAGQMNRVGAAKIAIEQAGEKAKGSVLASDAFFPMPDTVQEAIKAGVTAIIQPGGSIKDQLSIDECNEHGIAMVFTGVRHFKH
;
A
#
# COMPACT_ATOMS: atom_id res chain seq x y z
N MET A 1 19.69 29.80 32.35
CA MET A 1 18.85 28.60 32.43
C MET A 1 18.57 28.17 31.00
N LYS A 2 18.60 26.85 30.70
CA LYS A 2 18.24 26.37 29.36
C LYS A 2 16.71 26.38 29.19
N ARG A 3 16.23 26.59 27.96
CA ARG A 3 14.79 26.66 27.66
C ARG A 3 14.37 25.61 26.65
N ALA A 4 13.25 24.95 26.92
CA ALA A 4 12.63 24.03 26.01
C ALA A 4 11.26 24.53 25.54
N LEU A 5 11.07 24.65 24.23
CA LEU A 5 9.78 24.98 23.62
C LEU A 5 9.03 23.67 23.34
N VAL A 6 7.89 23.46 24.00
CA VAL A 6 7.09 22.25 23.93
C VAL A 6 5.67 22.58 23.49
N SER A 7 5.29 22.10 22.31
CA SER A 7 3.96 22.29 21.74
C SER A 7 3.56 21.07 20.91
N VAL A 8 2.75 20.20 21.48
CA VAL A 8 2.41 18.89 20.89
C VAL A 8 0.91 18.67 20.82
N SER A 9 0.45 18.11 19.71
CA SER A 9 -0.91 17.61 19.52
C SER A 9 -1.05 16.21 20.14
N ASP A 10 -0.18 15.28 19.77
CA ASP A 10 -0.04 13.98 20.43
C ASP A 10 0.73 14.13 21.74
N LYS A 11 0.10 13.79 22.84
CA LYS A 11 0.63 13.94 24.20
C LYS A 11 1.20 12.65 24.80
N THR A 12 1.42 11.64 23.97
CA THR A 12 2.02 10.38 24.41
C THR A 12 3.41 10.63 25.05
N GLY A 13 3.60 10.18 26.28
CA GLY A 13 4.87 10.34 27.02
C GLY A 13 5.28 11.78 27.36
N LEU A 14 4.38 12.75 27.12
CA LEU A 14 4.70 14.17 27.28
C LEU A 14 5.11 14.54 28.70
N VAL A 15 4.34 14.13 29.69
CA VAL A 15 4.53 14.55 31.08
C VAL A 15 5.85 14.03 31.62
N GLU A 16 6.14 12.78 31.42
CA GLU A 16 7.38 12.11 31.84
C GLU A 16 8.61 12.76 31.19
N PHE A 17 8.52 13.03 29.88
CA PHE A 17 9.60 13.69 29.16
C PHE A 17 9.85 15.10 29.66
N VAL A 18 8.80 15.91 29.82
CA VAL A 18 8.92 17.30 30.26
C VAL A 18 9.37 17.39 31.71
N GLN A 19 8.88 16.51 32.59
CA GLN A 19 9.39 16.43 33.97
C GLN A 19 10.88 16.12 33.98
N GLY A 20 11.33 15.18 33.15
CA GLY A 20 12.75 14.88 33.01
C GLY A 20 13.60 16.08 32.52
N LEU A 21 13.05 16.92 31.65
CA LEU A 21 13.72 18.16 31.25
C LEU A 21 13.79 19.20 32.40
N VAL A 22 12.72 19.32 33.18
CA VAL A 22 12.68 20.19 34.38
C VAL A 22 13.73 19.74 35.39
N ASP A 23 13.83 18.43 35.65
CA ASP A 23 14.84 17.86 36.56
C ASP A 23 16.27 18.07 36.06
N CYS A 24 16.46 18.22 34.74
CA CYS A 24 17.73 18.63 34.11
C CYS A 24 17.96 20.16 34.05
N GLY A 25 17.08 20.95 34.69
CA GLY A 25 17.22 22.40 34.78
C GLY A 25 16.73 23.20 33.59
N TYR A 26 15.83 22.64 32.80
CA TYR A 26 15.16 23.37 31.71
C TYR A 26 13.95 24.14 32.21
N GLU A 27 13.81 25.38 31.77
CA GLU A 27 12.58 26.15 31.82
C GLU A 27 11.70 25.78 30.61
N ILE A 28 10.41 25.52 30.84
CA ILE A 28 9.51 25.06 29.80
C ILE A 28 8.67 26.20 29.25
N ILE A 29 8.70 26.40 27.95
CA ILE A 29 7.81 27.31 27.20
C ILE A 29 6.76 26.44 26.51
N SER A 30 5.49 26.82 26.62
CA SER A 30 4.43 25.99 26.02
C SER A 30 3.26 26.83 25.49
N THR A 31 2.41 26.16 24.66
CA THR A 31 1.26 26.77 24.00
C THR A 31 -0.03 26.04 24.33
N GLY A 32 -1.14 26.74 24.36
CA GLY A 32 -2.52 26.25 24.32
C GLY A 32 -2.80 24.97 25.12
N GLY A 33 -3.23 23.91 24.42
CA GLY A 33 -3.60 22.63 25.03
C GLY A 33 -2.43 21.87 25.66
N THR A 34 -1.19 22.06 25.18
CA THR A 34 0.00 21.46 25.78
C THR A 34 0.29 22.07 27.13
N LYS A 35 0.22 23.42 27.24
CA LYS A 35 0.37 24.14 28.51
C LYS A 35 -0.62 23.63 29.56
N LYS A 36 -1.92 23.56 29.20
CA LYS A 36 -2.97 23.04 30.10
C LYS A 36 -2.70 21.61 30.59
N ALA A 37 -2.21 20.74 29.69
CA ALA A 37 -1.91 19.36 30.06
C ALA A 37 -0.74 19.27 31.05
N LEU A 38 0.29 20.09 30.88
CA LEU A 38 1.45 20.16 31.78
C LEU A 38 1.06 20.76 33.14
N GLU A 39 0.26 21.82 33.15
CA GLU A 39 -0.25 22.44 34.39
C GLU A 39 -1.11 21.45 35.20
N ALA A 40 -1.95 20.64 34.54
CA ALA A 40 -2.73 19.60 35.19
C ALA A 40 -1.87 18.50 35.83
N ALA A 41 -0.64 18.31 35.32
CA ALA A 41 0.36 17.39 35.89
C ALA A 41 1.29 18.05 36.92
N GLY A 42 1.04 19.32 37.29
CA GLY A 42 1.86 20.04 38.28
C GLY A 42 3.13 20.67 37.73
N ILE A 43 3.31 20.71 36.43
CA ILE A 43 4.43 21.40 35.76
C ILE A 43 3.93 22.80 35.34
N HIS A 44 4.68 23.85 35.64
CA HIS A 44 4.27 25.24 35.37
C HIS A 44 5.07 25.86 34.23
N PRO A 45 4.68 25.66 32.94
CA PRO A 45 5.39 26.26 31.82
C PRO A 45 5.04 27.73 31.64
N ILE A 46 6.00 28.47 31.13
CA ILE A 46 5.79 29.84 30.65
C ILE A 46 4.92 29.81 29.41
N GLY A 47 3.93 30.70 29.34
CA GLY A 47 3.11 30.83 28.15
C GLY A 47 3.89 31.46 26.98
N ILE A 48 3.63 31.05 25.76
CA ILE A 48 4.29 31.66 24.59
C ILE A 48 3.99 33.15 24.49
N SER A 49 2.81 33.59 24.89
CA SER A 49 2.43 35.02 24.94
C SER A 49 3.27 35.84 25.92
N ASP A 50 3.74 35.23 27.01
CA ASP A 50 4.62 35.88 27.97
C ASP A 50 6.03 36.09 27.38
N VAL A 51 6.48 35.13 26.55
CA VAL A 51 7.77 35.23 25.84
C VAL A 51 7.71 36.25 24.71
N THR A 52 6.65 36.28 23.95
CA THR A 52 6.51 37.17 22.79
C THR A 52 6.11 38.60 23.21
N GLY A 53 5.37 38.73 24.31
CA GLY A 53 4.68 39.95 24.68
C GLY A 53 3.52 40.30 23.74
N PHE A 54 3.02 39.31 22.98
CA PHE A 54 1.98 39.50 22.00
C PHE A 54 0.84 38.49 22.25
N PRO A 55 -0.44 38.90 22.21
CA PRO A 55 -1.57 38.03 22.45
C PRO A 55 -1.73 37.05 21.27
N GLU A 56 -2.34 35.89 21.56
CA GLU A 56 -2.86 34.99 20.54
C GLU A 56 -4.04 35.67 19.82
N ILE A 57 -4.03 35.64 18.47
CA ILE A 57 -5.05 36.28 17.63
C ILE A 57 -5.58 35.30 16.58
N MET A 58 -6.73 35.62 15.94
CA MET A 58 -7.36 34.83 14.90
C MET A 58 -7.65 33.40 15.38
N ASP A 59 -8.30 33.27 16.54
CA ASP A 59 -8.64 31.98 17.17
C ASP A 59 -7.45 31.00 17.30
N GLY A 60 -6.25 31.57 17.51
CA GLY A 60 -5.03 30.78 17.70
C GLY A 60 -4.24 30.47 16.44
N ARG A 61 -4.67 30.92 15.27
CA ARG A 61 -3.90 30.73 14.04
C ARG A 61 -2.54 31.44 14.08
N VAL A 62 -2.45 32.54 14.84
CA VAL A 62 -1.20 33.30 15.04
C VAL A 62 -0.87 33.38 16.53
N LYS A 63 0.17 32.65 16.95
CA LYS A 63 0.69 32.65 18.33
C LYS A 63 2.20 32.43 18.39
N THR A 64 2.75 31.55 17.55
CA THR A 64 4.18 31.22 17.53
C THR A 64 4.92 31.84 16.35
N LEU A 65 4.21 32.38 15.36
CA LEU A 65 4.79 33.09 14.21
C LEU A 65 5.22 34.50 14.64
N HIS A 66 6.27 34.56 15.42
CA HIS A 66 6.74 35.83 16.00
C HIS A 66 8.28 35.94 15.94
N PRO A 67 8.86 37.11 15.64
CA PRO A 67 10.32 37.29 15.55
C PRO A 67 11.08 36.85 16.79
N LYS A 68 10.54 37.03 17.98
CA LYS A 68 11.19 36.58 19.24
C LYS A 68 11.32 35.05 19.29
N VAL A 69 10.33 34.30 18.78
CA VAL A 69 10.37 32.83 18.72
C VAL A 69 11.37 32.39 17.66
N HIS A 70 11.18 32.84 16.41
CA HIS A 70 12.04 32.42 15.31
C HIS A 70 13.47 32.96 15.39
N GLY A 71 13.68 34.14 15.97
CA GLY A 71 15.01 34.66 16.29
C GLY A 71 15.75 33.75 17.26
N ALA A 72 15.10 33.32 18.35
CA ALA A 72 15.66 32.38 19.31
C ALA A 72 16.03 31.01 18.69
N LEU A 73 15.22 30.53 17.71
CA LEU A 73 15.44 29.27 17.03
C LEU A 73 16.52 29.34 15.92
N LEU A 74 16.64 30.48 15.24
CA LEU A 74 17.52 30.64 14.07
C LEU A 74 18.88 31.24 14.39
N CYS A 75 19.10 31.69 15.63
CA CYS A 75 20.36 32.31 16.04
C CYS A 75 21.52 31.29 15.93
N VAL A 76 22.47 31.59 15.06
CA VAL A 76 23.73 30.86 14.97
C VAL A 76 24.62 31.35 16.12
N ARG A 77 24.76 30.55 17.17
CA ARG A 77 25.41 30.89 18.43
C ARG A 77 26.92 31.21 18.31
N SER A 78 27.56 30.70 17.25
CA SER A 78 28.93 31.00 16.93
C SER A 78 29.12 32.30 16.14
N ASN A 79 28.02 32.98 15.73
CA ASN A 79 28.07 34.25 15.04
C ASN A 79 27.84 35.40 16.03
N PRO A 80 28.87 36.25 16.32
CA PRO A 80 28.77 37.34 17.29
C PRO A 80 27.69 38.37 16.95
N ASP A 81 27.42 38.60 15.66
CA ASP A 81 26.40 39.57 15.24
C ASP A 81 24.99 39.06 15.51
N HIS A 82 24.74 37.74 15.32
CA HIS A 82 23.47 37.15 15.70
C HIS A 82 23.24 37.22 17.20
N VAL A 83 24.26 36.90 17.99
CA VAL A 83 24.18 36.95 19.45
C VAL A 83 23.92 38.38 19.93
N ARG A 84 24.65 39.38 19.39
CA ARG A 84 24.44 40.79 19.70
C ARG A 84 23.00 41.24 19.40
N GLN A 85 22.46 40.90 18.22
CA GLN A 85 21.09 41.26 17.84
C GLN A 85 20.04 40.68 18.78
N LEU A 86 20.20 39.41 19.21
CA LEU A 86 19.31 38.82 20.19
C LEU A 86 19.36 39.57 21.51
N GLN A 87 20.56 39.91 22.00
CA GLN A 87 20.75 40.65 23.26
C GLN A 87 20.12 42.02 23.20
N GLU A 88 20.35 42.80 22.12
CA GLU A 88 19.77 44.11 21.89
C GLU A 88 18.23 44.10 21.88
N LEU A 89 17.64 43.02 21.39
CA LEU A 89 16.18 42.82 21.32
C LEU A 89 15.59 42.13 22.55
N GLY A 90 16.41 41.77 23.54
CA GLY A 90 15.98 41.08 24.74
C GLY A 90 15.39 39.66 24.43
N ILE A 91 15.94 38.99 23.42
CA ILE A 91 15.51 37.63 23.02
C ILE A 91 16.45 36.60 23.65
N GLU A 92 15.89 35.71 24.43
CA GLU A 92 16.63 34.62 25.04
C GLU A 92 16.62 33.36 24.14
N TYR A 93 17.64 32.50 24.29
CA TYR A 93 17.76 31.30 23.53
C TYR A 93 16.63 30.29 23.84
N ILE A 94 16.31 29.50 22.86
CA ILE A 94 15.58 28.23 23.01
C ILE A 94 16.57 27.09 22.71
N ASP A 95 16.76 26.20 23.67
CA ASP A 95 17.82 25.18 23.65
C ASP A 95 17.32 23.79 23.23
N LEU A 96 16.01 23.60 23.22
CA LEU A 96 15.36 22.37 22.77
C LEU A 96 13.97 22.68 22.21
N VAL A 97 13.58 22.00 21.15
CA VAL A 97 12.24 22.07 20.58
C VAL A 97 11.60 20.68 20.55
N CYS A 98 10.40 20.57 21.10
CA CYS A 98 9.56 19.39 21.05
C CYS A 98 8.19 19.79 20.50
N VAL A 99 7.97 19.51 19.23
CA VAL A 99 6.74 19.90 18.51
C VAL A 99 6.31 18.77 17.60
N ASN A 100 5.06 18.35 17.69
CA ASN A 100 4.42 17.53 16.68
C ASN A 100 3.20 18.26 16.09
N LEU A 101 2.78 17.81 14.91
CA LEU A 101 1.81 18.55 14.11
C LEU A 101 0.37 18.11 14.42
N TYR A 102 -0.59 18.93 13.99
CA TYR A 102 -2.00 18.58 14.06
C TYR A 102 -2.28 17.30 13.26
N PRO A 103 -3.27 16.49 13.69
CA PRO A 103 -3.55 15.17 13.09
C PRO A 103 -4.33 15.30 11.78
N PHE A 104 -3.71 15.87 10.74
CA PHE A 104 -4.33 16.10 9.43
C PHE A 104 -4.84 14.81 8.80
N LYS A 105 -4.03 13.73 8.85
CA LYS A 105 -4.40 12.42 8.32
C LYS A 105 -5.66 11.88 8.98
N GLU A 106 -5.69 11.89 10.30
CA GLU A 106 -6.81 11.38 11.11
C GLU A 106 -8.08 12.23 10.86
N THR A 107 -7.90 13.53 10.64
CA THR A 107 -9.00 14.44 10.32
C THR A 107 -9.59 14.13 8.95
N VAL A 108 -8.77 13.96 7.92
CA VAL A 108 -9.24 13.60 6.55
C VAL A 108 -9.98 12.26 6.54
N LEU A 109 -9.56 11.32 7.38
CA LEU A 109 -10.15 9.96 7.45
C LEU A 109 -11.43 9.89 8.31
N LYS A 110 -11.82 10.97 8.99
CA LYS A 110 -13.06 11.00 9.78
C LYS A 110 -14.29 10.90 8.89
N PRO A 111 -15.23 9.97 9.17
CA PRO A 111 -16.51 9.94 8.47
C PRO A 111 -17.28 11.27 8.63
N GLY A 112 -17.75 11.84 7.52
CA GLY A 112 -18.57 13.05 7.53
C GLY A 112 -17.84 14.36 7.83
N VAL A 113 -16.48 14.37 7.86
CA VAL A 113 -15.69 15.59 8.04
C VAL A 113 -15.93 16.58 6.89
N THR A 114 -16.07 17.86 7.20
CA THR A 114 -16.22 18.90 6.19
C THR A 114 -14.87 19.38 5.63
N HIS A 115 -14.91 20.02 4.45
CA HIS A 115 -13.70 20.61 3.86
C HIS A 115 -13.11 21.66 4.77
N GLU A 116 -13.96 22.50 5.35
CA GLU A 116 -13.57 23.58 6.25
C GLU A 116 -12.85 23.05 7.49
N GLU A 117 -13.33 21.94 8.08
CA GLU A 117 -12.69 21.30 9.22
C GLU A 117 -11.31 20.73 8.85
N ILE A 118 -11.15 20.18 7.63
CA ILE A 118 -9.88 19.67 7.14
C ILE A 118 -8.88 20.82 6.96
N ILE A 119 -9.31 21.93 6.34
CA ILE A 119 -8.47 23.12 6.13
C ILE A 119 -8.05 23.73 7.47
N GLU A 120 -8.94 23.79 8.46
CA GLU A 120 -8.61 24.34 9.79
C GLU A 120 -7.59 23.46 10.54
N ASN A 121 -7.47 22.19 10.21
CA ASN A 121 -6.46 21.29 10.75
C ASN A 121 -5.12 21.33 10.01
N ILE A 122 -4.90 22.27 9.10
CA ILE A 122 -3.58 22.53 8.52
C ILE A 122 -2.75 23.33 9.51
N ASP A 123 -1.71 22.72 10.06
CA ASP A 123 -0.80 23.35 11.00
C ASP A 123 0.21 24.25 10.27
N ILE A 124 0.26 25.52 10.64
CA ILE A 124 1.22 26.50 10.10
C ILE A 124 2.37 26.75 11.08
N GLY A 125 2.05 26.94 12.34
CA GLY A 125 3.03 27.29 13.38
C GLY A 125 3.99 26.16 13.70
N GLY A 126 3.48 24.92 13.81
CA GLY A 126 4.27 23.73 14.10
C GLY A 126 5.36 23.47 13.06
N PRO A 127 5.04 23.35 11.78
CA PRO A 127 6.03 23.19 10.71
C PRO A 127 7.05 24.32 10.67
N SER A 128 6.62 25.57 10.90
CA SER A 128 7.50 26.73 10.90
C SER A 128 8.55 26.66 12.01
N MET A 129 8.13 26.31 13.24
CA MET A 129 9.05 26.13 14.37
C MET A 129 10.01 24.96 14.14
N LEU A 130 9.49 23.82 13.71
CA LEU A 130 10.28 22.62 13.41
C LEU A 130 11.36 22.90 12.37
N ARG A 131 11.01 23.55 11.27
CA ARG A 131 11.94 23.87 10.17
C ARG A 131 12.99 24.89 10.62
N SER A 132 12.59 25.95 11.36
CA SER A 132 13.52 26.96 11.89
C SER A 132 14.55 26.34 12.83
N ALA A 133 14.10 25.56 13.81
CA ALA A 133 14.98 24.91 14.77
C ALA A 133 15.88 23.86 14.11
N SER A 134 15.34 23.05 13.20
CA SER A 134 16.13 22.03 12.49
C SER A 134 17.16 22.61 11.54
N LYS A 135 16.94 23.79 10.96
CA LYS A 135 17.97 24.51 10.21
C LYS A 135 19.17 24.85 11.10
N ASN A 136 18.94 25.03 12.39
CA ASN A 136 19.95 25.33 13.41
C ASN A 136 20.28 24.12 14.31
N TYR A 137 20.21 22.91 13.77
CA TYR A 137 20.43 21.65 14.52
C TYR A 137 21.80 21.58 15.19
N GLN A 138 22.78 22.32 14.71
CA GLN A 138 24.09 22.40 15.39
C GLN A 138 23.96 22.88 16.83
N SER A 139 22.96 23.70 17.13
CA SER A 139 22.74 24.29 18.47
C SER A 139 21.51 23.72 19.19
N ILE A 140 20.52 23.16 18.47
CA ILE A 140 19.20 22.83 19.03
C ILE A 140 18.78 21.42 18.65
N PRO A 141 18.57 20.48 19.59
CA PRO A 141 17.85 19.24 19.34
C PRO A 141 16.37 19.50 19.09
N VAL A 142 15.81 18.88 18.04
CA VAL A 142 14.42 19.08 17.59
C VAL A 142 13.69 17.75 17.53
N LEU A 143 12.70 17.56 18.38
CA LEU A 143 11.91 16.35 18.49
C LEU A 143 10.52 16.56 17.87
N CYS A 144 10.11 15.64 17.01
CA CYS A 144 8.77 15.60 16.41
C CYS A 144 8.03 14.27 16.65
N ASP A 145 8.63 13.34 17.38
CA ASP A 145 8.11 12.00 17.62
C ASP A 145 8.41 11.55 19.04
N PRO A 146 7.40 11.11 19.82
CA PRO A 146 7.59 10.60 21.19
C PRO A 146 8.63 9.50 21.33
N LYS A 147 8.85 8.71 20.28
CA LYS A 147 9.85 7.62 20.27
C LYS A 147 11.30 8.08 20.49
N ASP A 148 11.57 9.39 20.34
CA ASP A 148 12.89 9.94 20.55
C ASP A 148 13.09 10.51 21.99
N TYR A 149 12.03 10.58 22.81
CA TYR A 149 12.07 11.23 24.12
C TYR A 149 13.09 10.60 25.07
N ASP A 150 13.02 9.28 25.23
CA ASP A 150 13.88 8.57 26.18
C ASP A 150 15.36 8.73 25.86
N LYS A 151 15.72 8.53 24.58
CA LYS A 151 17.12 8.65 24.14
C LYS A 151 17.66 10.05 24.32
N VAL A 152 16.87 11.08 23.97
CA VAL A 152 17.30 12.48 24.11
C VAL A 152 17.43 12.84 25.57
N LEU A 153 16.51 12.38 26.43
CA LEU A 153 16.56 12.66 27.85
C LEU A 153 17.75 11.96 28.54
N GLU A 154 18.07 10.75 28.13
CA GLU A 154 19.26 10.00 28.59
C GLU A 154 20.54 10.78 28.25
N GLU A 155 20.75 11.19 27.00
CA GLU A 155 21.90 11.99 26.60
C GLU A 155 22.01 13.30 27.38
N ILE A 156 20.87 14.01 27.64
CA ILE A 156 20.86 15.26 28.42
C ILE A 156 21.23 15.00 29.89
N ARG A 157 20.75 13.91 30.49
CA ARG A 157 21.09 13.54 31.88
C ARG A 157 22.58 13.23 32.06
N GLU A 158 23.15 12.51 31.09
CA GLU A 158 24.54 12.08 31.15
C GLU A 158 25.53 13.19 30.80
N ASN A 159 25.23 13.97 29.76
CA ASN A 159 26.19 14.90 29.17
C ASN A 159 25.76 16.37 29.27
N HIS A 160 24.62 16.67 29.88
CA HIS A 160 23.99 17.98 29.94
C HIS A 160 23.59 18.58 28.56
N GLU A 161 23.78 17.83 27.47
CA GLU A 161 23.43 18.17 26.09
C GLU A 161 23.32 16.90 25.24
N THR A 162 22.72 17.04 24.05
CA THR A 162 22.71 15.97 23.04
C THR A 162 23.97 16.01 22.19
N THR A 163 24.37 14.87 21.65
CA THR A 163 25.47 14.81 20.68
C THR A 163 25.06 15.49 19.36
N LEU A 164 26.07 15.94 18.58
CA LEU A 164 25.82 16.51 17.24
C LEU A 164 25.18 15.47 16.32
N GLU A 165 25.60 14.21 16.38
CA GLU A 165 25.04 13.10 15.61
C GLU A 165 23.55 12.91 15.90
N THR A 166 23.15 12.96 17.16
CA THR A 166 21.73 12.89 17.55
C THR A 166 20.95 14.06 17.00
N ARG A 167 21.46 15.29 17.11
CA ARG A 167 20.81 16.48 16.57
C ARG A 167 20.65 16.43 15.05
N GLU A 168 21.65 15.95 14.33
CA GLU A 168 21.60 15.79 12.88
C GLU A 168 20.56 14.74 12.44
N ARG A 169 20.53 13.59 13.14
CA ARG A 169 19.52 12.55 12.94
C ARG A 169 18.11 13.07 13.19
N LEU A 170 17.89 13.81 14.26
CA LEU A 170 16.61 14.42 14.60
C LEU A 170 16.19 15.45 13.54
N ALA A 171 17.10 16.33 13.10
CA ALA A 171 16.81 17.30 12.06
C ALA A 171 16.41 16.64 10.73
N ALA A 172 17.11 15.59 10.33
CA ALA A 172 16.71 14.79 9.15
C ALA A 172 15.32 14.16 9.32
N LYS A 173 14.96 13.70 10.54
CA LYS A 173 13.63 13.19 10.85
C LYS A 173 12.56 14.27 10.75
N VAL A 174 12.83 15.47 11.25
CA VAL A 174 11.92 16.63 11.14
C VAL A 174 11.64 16.97 9.69
N PHE A 175 12.65 17.08 8.83
CA PHE A 175 12.41 17.41 7.42
C PHE A 175 11.62 16.33 6.69
N ARG A 176 11.83 15.05 7.00
CA ARG A 176 10.95 13.97 6.49
C ARG A 176 9.52 14.10 7.02
N HIS A 177 9.36 14.47 8.28
CA HIS A 177 8.05 14.65 8.93
C HIS A 177 7.26 15.81 8.30
N THR A 178 7.89 16.98 8.09
CA THR A 178 7.23 18.12 7.45
C THR A 178 6.97 17.88 5.96
N ALA A 179 7.91 17.27 5.23
CA ALA A 179 7.69 16.89 3.82
C ALA A 179 6.52 15.92 3.66
N ARG A 180 6.42 14.89 4.54
CA ARG A 180 5.29 13.98 4.58
C ARG A 180 3.98 14.70 4.86
N TYR A 181 3.98 15.64 5.80
CA TYR A 181 2.82 16.44 6.16
C TYR A 181 2.33 17.28 4.97
N ASP A 182 3.22 18.00 4.30
CA ASP A 182 2.89 18.79 3.12
C ASP A 182 2.42 17.92 1.95
N ALA A 183 3.02 16.72 1.76
CA ALA A 183 2.59 15.77 0.74
C ALA A 183 1.15 15.28 0.96
N MET A 184 0.72 15.08 2.21
CA MET A 184 -0.67 14.71 2.53
C MET A 184 -1.65 15.82 2.18
N ILE A 185 -1.29 17.07 2.48
CA ILE A 185 -2.11 18.25 2.17
C ILE A 185 -2.20 18.42 0.65
N ALA A 186 -1.08 18.30 -0.04
CA ALA A 186 -1.01 18.38 -1.49
C ALA A 186 -1.89 17.32 -2.16
N ASP A 187 -1.80 16.05 -1.73
CA ASP A 187 -2.63 14.95 -2.25
C ASP A 187 -4.14 15.22 -2.05
N TYR A 188 -4.52 15.71 -0.86
CA TYR A 188 -5.91 16.06 -0.58
C TYR A 188 -6.44 17.17 -1.49
N LEU A 189 -5.67 18.26 -1.67
CA LEU A 189 -6.07 19.41 -2.48
C LEU A 189 -6.05 19.08 -3.97
N THR A 190 -5.06 18.32 -4.46
CA THR A 190 -4.96 17.87 -5.85
C THR A 190 -6.16 17.01 -6.24
N LYS A 191 -6.57 16.06 -5.36
CA LYS A 191 -7.79 15.27 -5.58
C LYS A 191 -9.06 16.14 -5.67
N LYS A 192 -9.10 17.22 -4.90
CA LYS A 192 -10.25 18.15 -4.92
C LYS A 192 -10.31 18.99 -6.19
N THR A 193 -9.17 19.27 -6.83
CA THR A 193 -9.09 19.98 -8.12
C THR A 193 -9.23 19.04 -9.32
N HIS A 194 -9.37 17.73 -9.11
CA HIS A 194 -9.47 16.71 -10.15
C HIS A 194 -8.28 16.72 -11.14
N GLU A 195 -7.11 17.10 -10.66
CA GLU A 195 -5.87 17.04 -11.45
C GLU A 195 -5.24 15.65 -11.31
N GLU A 196 -5.31 14.84 -12.37
CA GLU A 196 -4.87 13.45 -12.34
C GLU A 196 -3.34 13.30 -12.33
N PHE A 197 -2.65 14.11 -13.14
CA PHE A 197 -1.19 14.07 -13.28
C PHE A 197 -0.60 15.48 -13.15
N PRO A 198 -0.33 15.95 -11.91
CA PRO A 198 0.22 17.29 -11.68
C PRO A 198 1.65 17.41 -12.21
N GLU A 199 2.08 18.63 -12.55
CA GLU A 199 3.44 18.92 -13.01
C GLU A 199 4.53 18.45 -12.05
N SER A 200 4.24 18.44 -10.75
CA SER A 200 5.13 17.95 -9.69
C SER A 200 4.37 16.99 -8.79
N MET A 201 4.85 15.76 -8.69
CA MET A 201 4.22 14.72 -7.88
C MET A 201 5.00 14.49 -6.57
N THR A 202 4.30 14.54 -5.45
CA THR A 202 4.80 14.14 -4.15
C THR A 202 4.13 12.85 -3.71
N ILE A 203 4.92 11.85 -3.34
CA ILE A 203 4.42 10.56 -2.85
C ILE A 203 5.01 10.31 -1.47
N THR A 204 4.17 9.88 -0.53
CA THR A 204 4.64 9.56 0.81
C THR A 204 4.06 8.24 1.30
N PHE A 205 4.91 7.48 2.01
CA PHE A 205 4.57 6.18 2.58
C PHE A 205 5.13 6.08 4.00
N ASP A 206 4.41 5.38 4.86
CA ASP A 206 4.85 5.05 6.21
C ASP A 206 5.53 3.68 6.23
N LYS A 207 6.70 3.58 6.86
CA LYS A 207 7.40 2.31 7.02
C LYS A 207 6.60 1.37 7.90
N VAL A 208 6.33 0.18 7.40
CA VAL A 208 5.65 -0.90 8.13
C VAL A 208 6.68 -1.74 8.88
N GLN A 209 7.70 -2.24 8.14
CA GLN A 209 8.74 -3.08 8.71
C GLN A 209 10.02 -3.07 7.87
N ASP A 210 11.15 -3.40 8.48
CA ASP A 210 12.35 -3.81 7.78
C ASP A 210 12.18 -5.26 7.33
N LEU A 211 12.54 -5.54 6.08
CA LEU A 211 12.49 -6.89 5.55
C LEU A 211 13.85 -7.56 5.71
N ARG A 212 13.83 -8.87 5.93
CA ARG A 212 15.05 -9.65 6.08
C ARG A 212 16.01 -9.47 4.90
N TYR A 213 15.47 -9.40 3.68
CA TYR A 213 16.14 -9.08 2.42
C TYR A 213 15.09 -8.79 1.35
N GLY A 214 15.51 -8.31 0.17
CA GLY A 214 14.64 -8.06 -0.98
C GLY A 214 14.26 -9.34 -1.72
N GLU A 215 14.17 -9.30 -3.05
CA GLU A 215 13.94 -10.52 -3.84
C GLU A 215 15.06 -11.54 -3.61
N ASN A 216 16.30 -11.05 -3.45
CA ASN A 216 17.48 -11.88 -3.26
C ASN A 216 18.17 -11.56 -1.92
N PRO A 217 18.88 -12.55 -1.32
CA PRO A 217 19.46 -12.40 0.02
C PRO A 217 20.47 -11.27 0.19
N HIS A 218 21.11 -10.82 -0.88
CA HIS A 218 22.09 -9.73 -0.85
C HIS A 218 21.48 -8.33 -0.95
N GLN A 219 20.16 -8.21 -1.17
CA GLN A 219 19.44 -6.95 -1.33
C GLN A 219 18.78 -6.54 -0.01
N LYS A 220 19.10 -5.35 0.49
CA LYS A 220 18.38 -4.75 1.62
C LYS A 220 17.00 -4.28 1.18
N ALA A 221 15.99 -4.43 2.03
CA ALA A 221 14.63 -4.04 1.72
C ALA A 221 13.84 -3.61 2.97
N ALA A 222 12.79 -2.85 2.73
CA ALA A 222 11.78 -2.48 3.73
C ALA A 222 10.41 -2.39 3.06
N PHE A 223 9.37 -2.60 3.85
CA PHE A 223 7.99 -2.46 3.41
C PHE A 223 7.39 -1.14 3.91
N TYR A 224 6.72 -0.45 3.04
CA TYR A 224 6.04 0.81 3.31
C TYR A 224 4.58 0.71 2.90
N LYS A 225 3.67 1.43 3.57
CA LYS A 225 2.26 1.54 3.21
C LYS A 225 1.85 2.97 2.94
N GLY A 226 0.87 3.14 2.07
CA GLY A 226 0.22 4.41 1.79
C GLY A 226 -0.54 4.95 2.99
N MET A 227 -0.99 6.20 2.88
CA MET A 227 -1.67 6.88 3.98
C MET A 227 -3.12 6.44 4.18
N ASN A 228 -3.82 6.17 3.08
CA ASN A 228 -5.23 5.80 3.12
C ASN A 228 -5.38 4.29 3.25
N PRO A 229 -6.17 3.79 4.21
CA PRO A 229 -6.50 2.38 4.28
C PRO A 229 -7.23 1.93 3.00
N GLN A 230 -6.75 0.85 2.40
CA GLN A 230 -7.34 0.25 1.22
C GLN A 230 -7.40 -1.26 1.38
N TYR A 231 -8.26 -1.93 0.59
CA TYR A 231 -8.26 -3.38 0.46
C TYR A 231 -6.94 -3.86 -0.14
N SER A 232 -5.97 -4.09 0.71
CA SER A 232 -4.59 -4.44 0.32
C SER A 232 -3.87 -5.21 1.41
N LEU A 233 -2.85 -5.95 1.05
CA LEU A 233 -2.02 -6.69 2.00
C LEU A 233 -1.35 -5.78 3.05
N ALA A 234 -1.07 -4.52 2.70
CA ALA A 234 -0.48 -3.54 3.62
C ALA A 234 -1.38 -3.19 4.81
N ASN A 235 -2.69 -3.44 4.69
CA ASN A 235 -3.68 -3.21 5.74
C ASN A 235 -4.25 -4.52 6.33
N ALA A 236 -3.76 -5.67 5.88
CA ALA A 236 -4.12 -6.95 6.47
C ALA A 236 -3.49 -7.13 7.85
N THR A 237 -4.18 -7.84 8.74
CA THR A 237 -3.67 -8.21 10.06
C THR A 237 -3.06 -9.60 10.00
N GLN A 238 -1.80 -9.72 10.39
CA GLN A 238 -1.16 -11.02 10.53
C GLN A 238 -1.56 -11.65 11.86
N LEU A 239 -2.26 -12.79 11.80
CA LEU A 239 -2.73 -13.54 12.97
C LEU A 239 -1.71 -14.57 13.46
N HIS A 240 -0.89 -15.10 12.57
CA HIS A 240 0.07 -16.17 12.88
C HIS A 240 1.25 -16.21 11.89
N GLY A 241 2.34 -16.84 12.32
CA GLY A 241 3.49 -17.21 11.51
C GLY A 241 4.64 -16.21 11.55
N LYS A 242 5.64 -16.46 10.71
CA LYS A 242 6.82 -15.59 10.58
C LYS A 242 6.44 -14.28 9.88
N GLU A 243 7.26 -13.25 10.07
CA GLU A 243 7.16 -12.01 9.30
C GLU A 243 7.10 -12.28 7.79
N LEU A 244 6.40 -11.39 7.08
CA LEU A 244 6.33 -11.45 5.62
C LEU A 244 7.70 -11.15 5.02
N SER A 245 8.10 -11.91 4.01
CA SER A 245 9.24 -11.59 3.16
C SER A 245 8.84 -10.67 2.00
N TYR A 246 9.81 -10.09 1.32
CA TYR A 246 9.61 -9.31 0.11
C TYR A 246 8.77 -10.07 -0.93
N ASN A 247 9.15 -11.32 -1.25
CA ASN A 247 8.43 -12.16 -2.21
C ASN A 247 7.02 -12.53 -1.71
N ASN A 248 6.84 -12.73 -0.40
CA ASN A 248 5.52 -12.98 0.18
C ASN A 248 4.56 -11.80 -0.04
N ILE A 249 5.07 -10.56 0.08
CA ILE A 249 4.28 -9.35 -0.13
C ILE A 249 3.88 -9.20 -1.60
N GLN A 250 4.81 -9.44 -2.52
CA GLN A 250 4.53 -9.39 -3.96
C GLN A 250 3.50 -10.44 -4.38
N ASP A 251 3.71 -11.70 -3.99
CA ASP A 251 2.81 -12.80 -4.34
C ASP A 251 1.43 -12.64 -3.67
N GLY A 252 1.40 -12.21 -2.40
CA GLY A 252 0.14 -11.94 -1.68
C GLY A 252 -0.66 -10.80 -2.33
N ASN A 253 0.01 -9.73 -2.76
CA ASN A 253 -0.63 -8.64 -3.48
C ASN A 253 -1.22 -9.12 -4.81
N ALA A 254 -0.47 -9.93 -5.58
CA ALA A 254 -0.97 -10.50 -6.83
C ALA A 254 -2.20 -11.40 -6.60
N ALA A 255 -2.21 -12.19 -5.52
CA ALA A 255 -3.36 -13.04 -5.18
C ALA A 255 -4.61 -12.21 -4.82
N ILE A 256 -4.44 -11.12 -4.06
CA ILE A 256 -5.54 -10.22 -3.70
C ILE A 256 -6.08 -9.48 -4.93
N GLU A 257 -5.22 -9.04 -5.85
CA GLU A 257 -5.65 -8.38 -7.08
C GLU A 257 -6.53 -9.27 -7.95
N ILE A 258 -6.16 -10.56 -8.09
CA ILE A 258 -7.00 -11.53 -8.82
C ILE A 258 -8.33 -11.74 -8.10
N LEU A 259 -8.30 -11.89 -6.79
CA LEU A 259 -9.49 -12.18 -5.97
C LEU A 259 -10.55 -11.09 -6.08
N LYS A 260 -10.15 -9.83 -6.22
CA LYS A 260 -11.05 -8.67 -6.37
C LYS A 260 -12.00 -8.80 -7.57
N ASP A 261 -11.55 -9.38 -8.67
CA ASP A 261 -12.38 -9.51 -9.88
C ASP A 261 -13.49 -10.57 -9.75
N PHE A 262 -13.51 -11.29 -8.62
CA PHE A 262 -14.52 -12.31 -8.29
C PHE A 262 -15.46 -11.88 -7.15
N GLU A 263 -15.66 -10.57 -6.98
CA GLU A 263 -16.65 -10.05 -6.02
C GLU A 263 -18.05 -10.64 -6.32
N GLY A 264 -18.77 -11.01 -5.26
CA GLY A 264 -20.10 -11.64 -5.38
C GLY A 264 -20.11 -13.14 -5.70
N GLN A 265 -18.95 -13.76 -5.87
CA GLN A 265 -18.79 -15.21 -6.08
C GLN A 265 -17.83 -15.78 -5.04
N PHE A 266 -18.00 -17.03 -4.59
CA PHE A 266 -16.96 -17.69 -3.80
C PHE A 266 -15.77 -18.04 -4.70
N ALA A 267 -14.60 -17.51 -4.37
CA ALA A 267 -13.39 -17.66 -5.16
C ALA A 267 -12.18 -18.01 -4.29
N ALA A 268 -11.35 -18.89 -4.82
CA ALA A 268 -10.05 -19.26 -4.29
C ALA A 268 -8.97 -19.05 -5.35
N VAL A 269 -7.88 -18.40 -4.96
CA VAL A 269 -6.76 -18.03 -5.83
C VAL A 269 -5.46 -18.54 -5.25
N GLY A 270 -4.77 -19.42 -5.96
CA GLY A 270 -3.40 -19.84 -5.69
C GLY A 270 -2.42 -19.07 -6.56
N VAL A 271 -1.39 -18.46 -5.95
CA VAL A 271 -0.37 -17.68 -6.65
C VAL A 271 1.02 -18.20 -6.32
N LYS A 272 1.89 -18.17 -7.32
CA LYS A 272 3.33 -18.41 -7.19
C LYS A 272 4.07 -17.54 -8.19
N HIS A 273 5.10 -16.83 -7.71
CA HIS A 273 5.90 -15.91 -8.53
C HIS A 273 5.04 -14.86 -9.25
N MET A 274 4.07 -14.28 -8.51
CA MET A 274 3.13 -13.24 -8.96
C MET A 274 2.18 -13.67 -10.09
N ASN A 275 2.14 -14.95 -10.46
CA ASN A 275 1.19 -15.49 -11.44
C ASN A 275 0.19 -16.46 -10.79
N PRO A 276 -1.07 -16.51 -11.24
CA PRO A 276 -1.99 -17.53 -10.78
C PRO A 276 -1.52 -18.90 -11.25
N CYS A 277 -1.40 -19.83 -10.32
CA CYS A 277 -1.20 -21.25 -10.63
C CYS A 277 -2.50 -22.03 -10.56
N GLY A 278 -3.49 -21.56 -9.81
CA GLY A 278 -4.82 -22.14 -9.77
C GLY A 278 -5.85 -21.13 -9.29
N VAL A 279 -6.91 -20.94 -10.07
CA VAL A 279 -8.07 -20.12 -9.69
C VAL A 279 -9.32 -20.97 -9.86
N GLY A 280 -10.21 -20.93 -8.86
CA GLY A 280 -11.47 -21.64 -8.87
C GLY A 280 -12.60 -20.82 -8.26
N ILE A 281 -13.80 -20.95 -8.82
CA ILE A 281 -15.04 -20.43 -8.24
C ILE A 281 -16.01 -21.57 -7.95
N GLY A 282 -16.88 -21.41 -6.95
CA GLY A 282 -17.78 -22.48 -6.53
C GLY A 282 -19.03 -21.97 -5.84
N GLU A 283 -19.92 -22.89 -5.48
CA GLU A 283 -21.14 -22.63 -4.71
C GLU A 283 -20.84 -22.27 -3.24
N ASN A 284 -19.67 -22.62 -2.76
CA ASN A 284 -19.12 -22.24 -1.46
C ASN A 284 -17.59 -22.18 -1.56
N ILE A 285 -16.96 -21.66 -0.52
CA ILE A 285 -15.50 -21.45 -0.54
C ILE A 285 -14.69 -22.75 -0.55
N GLU A 286 -15.22 -23.86 -0.01
CA GLU A 286 -14.55 -25.14 -0.05
C GLU A 286 -14.53 -25.70 -1.47
N ALA A 287 -15.65 -25.62 -2.20
CA ALA A 287 -15.75 -26.01 -3.60
C ALA A 287 -14.85 -25.15 -4.50
N ALA A 288 -14.77 -23.84 -4.23
CA ALA A 288 -13.85 -22.94 -4.93
C ALA A 288 -12.39 -23.34 -4.70
N TRP A 289 -12.02 -23.66 -3.46
CA TRP A 289 -10.68 -24.15 -3.12
C TRP A 289 -10.36 -25.48 -3.81
N ASP A 290 -11.26 -26.46 -3.78
CA ASP A 290 -11.04 -27.76 -4.42
C ASP A 290 -10.74 -27.58 -5.92
N LYS A 291 -11.50 -26.72 -6.62
CA LYS A 291 -11.27 -26.37 -8.02
C LYS A 291 -9.94 -25.66 -8.25
N ALA A 292 -9.58 -24.69 -7.40
CA ALA A 292 -8.30 -23.99 -7.48
C ALA A 292 -7.11 -24.94 -7.27
N TYR A 293 -7.23 -25.86 -6.32
CA TYR A 293 -6.21 -26.87 -6.05
C TYR A 293 -6.08 -27.89 -7.19
N GLU A 294 -7.20 -28.35 -7.76
CA GLU A 294 -7.19 -29.29 -8.90
C GLU A 294 -6.69 -28.65 -10.20
N ALA A 295 -6.67 -27.32 -10.29
CA ALA A 295 -6.12 -26.60 -11.44
C ALA A 295 -4.64 -26.94 -11.65
N ASP A 296 -3.82 -26.75 -10.58
CA ASP A 296 -2.40 -27.10 -10.57
C ASP A 296 -1.94 -27.43 -9.14
N SER A 297 -2.15 -28.67 -8.72
CA SER A 297 -1.77 -29.16 -7.39
C SER A 297 -0.25 -29.20 -7.15
N ILE A 298 0.55 -29.15 -8.22
CA ILE A 298 2.03 -29.16 -8.13
C ILE A 298 2.53 -27.76 -7.81
N SER A 299 2.13 -26.77 -8.60
CA SER A 299 2.64 -25.41 -8.44
C SER A 299 2.12 -24.72 -7.19
N ILE A 300 0.92 -25.03 -6.73
CA ILE A 300 0.33 -24.43 -5.53
C ILE A 300 1.08 -24.82 -4.24
N PHE A 301 1.85 -25.91 -4.27
CA PHE A 301 2.73 -26.28 -3.15
C PHE A 301 3.79 -25.21 -2.91
N GLY A 302 3.85 -24.67 -1.68
CA GLY A 302 4.71 -23.55 -1.31
C GLY A 302 4.26 -22.20 -1.88
N GLY A 303 3.04 -22.14 -2.42
CA GLY A 303 2.43 -20.91 -2.92
C GLY A 303 1.65 -20.14 -1.83
N ILE A 304 0.97 -19.11 -2.28
CA ILE A 304 0.07 -18.26 -1.50
C ILE A 304 -1.36 -18.52 -1.94
N VAL A 305 -2.27 -18.59 -0.98
CA VAL A 305 -3.70 -18.76 -1.23
C VAL A 305 -4.47 -17.56 -0.71
N ALA A 306 -5.31 -16.96 -1.55
CA ALA A 306 -6.26 -15.92 -1.17
C ALA A 306 -7.70 -16.43 -1.37
N LEU A 307 -8.55 -16.15 -0.39
CA LEU A 307 -9.93 -16.60 -0.29
C LEU A 307 -10.82 -15.38 0.04
N ASN A 308 -11.99 -15.30 -0.58
CA ASN A 308 -12.91 -14.18 -0.33
C ASN A 308 -14.06 -14.50 0.66
N ALA A 309 -13.94 -15.60 1.37
CA ALA A 309 -14.85 -15.94 2.45
C ALA A 309 -14.09 -16.47 3.67
N LYS A 310 -14.76 -16.50 4.82
CA LYS A 310 -14.22 -16.98 6.09
C LYS A 310 -13.74 -18.43 5.96
N VAL A 311 -12.57 -18.72 6.55
CA VAL A 311 -12.04 -20.06 6.64
C VAL A 311 -12.64 -20.78 7.85
N GLU A 312 -13.46 -21.78 7.59
CA GLU A 312 -14.04 -22.65 8.59
C GLU A 312 -13.23 -23.95 8.74
N LYS A 313 -13.55 -24.77 9.74
CA LYS A 313 -12.86 -26.01 10.08
C LYS A 313 -12.59 -26.92 8.88
N GLY A 314 -13.63 -27.22 8.06
CA GLY A 314 -13.51 -28.14 6.92
C GLY A 314 -12.48 -27.68 5.89
N LEU A 315 -12.50 -26.39 5.54
CA LEU A 315 -11.51 -25.78 4.65
C LEU A 315 -10.12 -25.78 5.28
N ALA A 316 -10.00 -25.45 6.58
CA ALA A 316 -8.73 -25.47 7.29
C ALA A 316 -8.07 -26.85 7.29
N GLU A 317 -8.85 -27.93 7.44
CA GLU A 317 -8.37 -29.32 7.34
C GLU A 317 -7.79 -29.63 5.95
N LYS A 318 -8.42 -29.12 4.87
CA LYS A 318 -7.92 -29.27 3.49
C LYS A 318 -6.62 -28.48 3.29
N LEU A 319 -6.60 -27.20 3.66
CA LEU A 319 -5.43 -26.33 3.55
C LEU A 319 -4.24 -26.82 4.38
N SER A 320 -4.51 -27.44 5.53
CA SER A 320 -3.47 -27.97 6.42
C SER A 320 -2.69 -29.16 5.83
N LYS A 321 -3.25 -29.88 4.84
CA LYS A 321 -2.59 -31.03 4.20
C LYS A 321 -1.47 -30.64 3.26
N ILE A 322 -1.41 -29.36 2.86
CA ILE A 322 -0.47 -28.86 1.86
C ILE A 322 0.51 -27.89 2.54
N PHE A 323 1.74 -27.83 2.06
CA PHE A 323 2.64 -26.76 2.46
C PHE A 323 2.25 -25.47 1.71
N LEU A 324 1.81 -24.46 2.45
CA LEU A 324 1.50 -23.12 1.97
C LEU A 324 2.33 -22.10 2.75
N GLU A 325 2.77 -21.04 2.08
CA GLU A 325 3.49 -19.94 2.70
C GLU A 325 2.55 -18.98 3.43
N ILE A 326 1.43 -18.62 2.78
CA ILE A 326 0.45 -17.66 3.28
C ILE A 326 -0.96 -18.12 2.93
N ILE A 327 -1.90 -17.90 3.85
CA ILE A 327 -3.33 -17.93 3.60
C ILE A 327 -3.89 -16.56 3.93
N ILE A 328 -4.57 -15.95 2.97
CA ILE A 328 -5.22 -14.64 3.08
C ILE A 328 -6.73 -14.87 3.02
N ALA A 329 -7.48 -14.39 4.01
CA ALA A 329 -8.93 -14.51 4.07
C ALA A 329 -9.56 -13.35 4.84
N PRO A 330 -10.87 -13.08 4.67
CA PRO A 330 -11.56 -12.07 5.47
C PRO A 330 -11.60 -12.40 6.96
N ASP A 331 -11.68 -13.68 7.30
CA ASP A 331 -11.69 -14.14 8.67
C ASP A 331 -11.36 -15.64 8.78
N PHE A 332 -11.11 -16.11 10.02
CA PHE A 332 -10.84 -17.50 10.36
C PHE A 332 -11.66 -17.88 11.59
N SER A 333 -12.30 -19.06 11.60
CA SER A 333 -12.93 -19.58 12.81
C SER A 333 -11.88 -19.99 13.86
N GLU A 334 -12.27 -20.12 15.12
CA GLU A 334 -11.36 -20.57 16.19
C GLU A 334 -10.80 -21.95 15.89
N GLU A 335 -11.66 -22.88 15.41
CA GLU A 335 -11.24 -24.23 15.01
C GLU A 335 -10.29 -24.21 13.81
N ALA A 336 -10.50 -23.30 12.87
CA ALA A 336 -9.58 -23.13 11.74
C ALA A 336 -8.20 -22.66 12.20
N LEU A 337 -8.15 -21.69 13.14
CA LEU A 337 -6.91 -21.24 13.75
C LEU A 337 -6.20 -22.34 14.49
N GLU A 338 -6.91 -23.14 15.32
CA GLU A 338 -6.33 -24.28 16.02
C GLU A 338 -5.66 -25.30 15.08
N ILE A 339 -6.25 -25.55 13.92
CA ILE A 339 -5.72 -26.48 12.93
C ILE A 339 -4.49 -25.88 12.22
N LEU A 340 -4.61 -24.66 11.71
CA LEU A 340 -3.60 -24.06 10.84
C LEU A 340 -2.36 -23.62 11.62
N THR A 341 -2.51 -23.16 12.87
CA THR A 341 -1.40 -22.68 13.71
C THR A 341 -0.48 -23.82 14.20
N ARG A 342 -0.87 -25.08 14.04
CA ARG A 342 0.03 -26.23 14.25
C ARG A 342 1.26 -26.16 13.34
N LYS A 343 1.15 -25.49 12.19
CA LYS A 343 2.27 -25.19 11.28
C LYS A 343 2.91 -23.87 11.68
N LYS A 344 3.96 -23.87 12.49
CA LYS A 344 4.62 -22.68 13.07
C LYS A 344 4.97 -21.57 12.06
N ASN A 345 5.21 -21.91 10.81
CA ASN A 345 5.74 -20.97 9.81
C ASN A 345 4.68 -20.42 8.84
N ILE A 346 3.48 -21.00 8.79
CA ILE A 346 2.42 -20.53 7.90
C ILE A 346 1.95 -19.14 8.36
N ARG A 347 1.80 -18.24 7.43
CA ARG A 347 1.28 -16.90 7.73
C ARG A 347 -0.20 -16.87 7.48
N LEU A 348 -0.96 -16.46 8.48
CA LEU A 348 -2.41 -16.29 8.38
C LEU A 348 -2.69 -14.78 8.37
N MET A 349 -3.22 -14.29 7.26
CA MET A 349 -3.49 -12.87 7.04
C MET A 349 -5.00 -12.64 7.00
N LYS A 350 -5.49 -11.86 7.95
CA LYS A 350 -6.88 -11.39 7.95
C LYS A 350 -6.97 -10.09 7.15
N LEU A 351 -7.74 -10.11 6.07
CA LEU A 351 -7.94 -8.99 5.17
C LEU A 351 -9.32 -8.37 5.37
N ASP A 352 -9.36 -7.08 5.72
CA ASP A 352 -10.62 -6.35 5.92
C ASP A 352 -11.31 -6.08 4.58
N THR A 353 -12.43 -6.76 4.36
CA THR A 353 -13.25 -6.62 3.14
C THR A 353 -14.17 -5.40 3.15
N SER A 354 -14.27 -4.67 4.27
CA SER A 354 -15.01 -3.40 4.34
C SER A 354 -14.24 -2.24 3.70
N LEU A 355 -12.92 -2.41 3.50
CA LEU A 355 -12.08 -1.43 2.85
C LEU A 355 -12.33 -1.42 1.35
N SER A 356 -12.58 -0.23 0.80
CA SER A 356 -12.79 -0.08 -0.64
C SER A 356 -11.50 -0.26 -1.44
N VAL A 357 -11.66 -0.68 -2.67
CA VAL A 357 -10.62 -0.55 -3.71
C VAL A 357 -10.73 0.87 -4.25
N SER A 358 -9.88 1.78 -3.79
CA SER A 358 -9.86 3.12 -4.38
C SER A 358 -9.22 3.10 -5.77
N SER A 359 -9.45 4.16 -6.56
CA SER A 359 -8.73 4.44 -7.80
C SER A 359 -7.23 4.64 -7.47
N ALA A 360 -6.51 3.56 -7.33
CA ALA A 360 -5.10 3.60 -7.03
C ALA A 360 -4.30 3.77 -8.32
N LEU A 361 -3.27 4.60 -8.26
CA LEU A 361 -2.27 4.69 -9.31
C LEU A 361 -1.27 3.53 -9.16
N LYS A 362 -0.85 2.98 -10.28
CA LYS A 362 0.25 2.03 -10.36
C LYS A 362 1.55 2.81 -10.63
N TYR A 363 2.53 2.58 -9.78
CA TYR A 363 3.86 3.16 -9.88
C TYR A 363 4.84 2.10 -10.36
N THR A 364 5.56 2.40 -11.43
CA THR A 364 6.60 1.52 -11.96
C THR A 364 7.91 2.29 -12.02
N ASN A 365 8.88 1.83 -11.24
CA ASN A 365 10.19 2.44 -11.20
C ASN A 365 10.93 2.17 -12.52
N VAL A 366 11.50 3.20 -13.11
CA VAL A 366 12.44 3.14 -14.24
C VAL A 366 13.71 3.92 -13.85
N ASN A 367 14.80 3.66 -14.53
CA ASN A 367 16.05 4.35 -14.22
C ASN A 367 15.85 5.86 -14.20
N ASP A 368 16.09 6.49 -13.04
CA ASP A 368 15.98 7.93 -12.82
C ASP A 368 14.60 8.52 -13.12
N GLY A 369 13.54 7.67 -13.05
CA GLY A 369 12.18 8.12 -13.31
C GLY A 369 11.10 7.21 -12.74
N LEU A 370 9.86 7.65 -12.88
CA LEU A 370 8.67 6.96 -12.43
C LEU A 370 7.61 6.98 -13.53
N LEU A 371 7.16 5.81 -13.95
CA LEU A 371 5.95 5.70 -14.76
C LEU A 371 4.75 5.60 -13.83
N VAL A 372 3.75 6.40 -14.10
CA VAL A 372 2.50 6.44 -13.33
C VAL A 372 1.34 6.20 -14.27
N GLN A 373 0.45 5.29 -13.92
CA GLN A 373 -0.79 5.02 -14.66
C GLN A 373 -1.90 4.62 -13.69
N GLU A 374 -3.13 4.66 -14.15
CA GLU A 374 -4.24 4.06 -13.42
C GLU A 374 -4.09 2.54 -13.34
N MET A 375 -4.65 1.96 -12.27
CA MET A 375 -4.80 0.51 -12.18
C MET A 375 -5.81 0.02 -13.22
N ASP A 376 -5.53 -1.10 -13.86
CA ASP A 376 -6.46 -1.73 -14.78
C ASP A 376 -7.64 -2.36 -14.01
N GLN A 377 -8.71 -1.60 -13.88
CA GLN A 377 -9.95 -2.00 -13.18
C GLN A 377 -11.11 -2.25 -14.16
N HIS A 378 -10.83 -2.28 -15.47
CA HIS A 378 -11.88 -2.47 -16.45
C HIS A 378 -12.49 -3.88 -16.35
N ILE A 379 -13.80 -3.93 -16.28
CA ILE A 379 -14.60 -5.16 -16.21
C ILE A 379 -15.38 -5.30 -17.50
N ILE A 380 -15.35 -6.49 -18.08
CA ILE A 380 -16.13 -6.89 -19.27
C ILE A 380 -17.27 -7.78 -18.82
N ASN A 381 -18.46 -7.48 -19.31
CA ASN A 381 -19.67 -8.29 -19.13
C ASN A 381 -20.06 -8.97 -20.44
N GLU A 382 -21.08 -9.84 -20.39
CA GLU A 382 -21.55 -10.58 -21.57
C GLU A 382 -22.01 -9.66 -22.71
N GLU A 383 -22.67 -8.56 -22.39
CA GLU A 383 -23.16 -7.56 -23.33
C GLU A 383 -22.06 -6.82 -24.12
N ASP A 384 -20.84 -6.78 -23.55
CA ASP A 384 -19.68 -6.16 -24.20
C ASP A 384 -19.03 -7.10 -25.25
N LEU A 385 -19.40 -8.38 -25.25
CA LEU A 385 -18.79 -9.37 -26.12
C LEU A 385 -19.34 -9.32 -27.54
N LYS A 386 -18.45 -9.19 -28.52
CA LYS A 386 -18.79 -9.29 -29.93
C LYS A 386 -18.42 -10.66 -30.49
N CYS A 387 -19.41 -11.51 -30.76
CA CYS A 387 -19.16 -12.75 -31.50
C CYS A 387 -18.77 -12.45 -32.96
N VAL A 388 -17.61 -12.98 -33.39
CA VAL A 388 -17.04 -12.69 -34.73
C VAL A 388 -17.00 -13.94 -35.62
N THR A 389 -17.36 -15.10 -35.11
CA THR A 389 -17.38 -16.37 -35.83
C THR A 389 -18.82 -16.81 -36.19
N ASN A 390 -18.95 -17.75 -37.15
CA ASN A 390 -20.23 -18.32 -37.56
C ASN A 390 -20.90 -19.09 -36.41
N ARG A 391 -20.13 -19.87 -35.66
CA ARG A 391 -20.60 -20.53 -34.43
C ARG A 391 -20.61 -19.50 -33.28
N LYS A 392 -21.73 -19.36 -32.60
CA LYS A 392 -21.82 -18.60 -31.36
C LYS A 392 -21.40 -19.48 -30.18
N PRO A 393 -20.78 -18.89 -29.15
CA PRO A 393 -20.53 -19.62 -27.91
C PRO A 393 -21.85 -19.99 -27.22
N THR A 394 -21.86 -21.10 -26.50
CA THR A 394 -22.96 -21.47 -25.61
C THR A 394 -22.93 -20.61 -24.35
N GLU A 395 -24.04 -20.60 -23.59
CA GLU A 395 -24.09 -19.88 -22.29
C GLU A 395 -22.99 -20.35 -21.32
N GLU A 396 -22.72 -21.66 -21.31
CA GLU A 396 -21.64 -22.22 -20.47
C GLU A 396 -20.26 -21.78 -20.98
N GLU A 397 -20.03 -21.76 -22.28
CA GLU A 397 -18.78 -21.22 -22.84
C GLU A 397 -18.60 -19.74 -22.51
N ILE A 398 -19.67 -18.92 -22.55
CA ILE A 398 -19.61 -17.48 -22.19
C ILE A 398 -19.17 -17.33 -20.71
N LYS A 399 -19.73 -18.10 -19.79
CA LYS A 399 -19.32 -18.08 -18.39
C LYS A 399 -17.83 -18.41 -18.22
N GLN A 400 -17.38 -19.47 -18.90
CA GLN A 400 -15.98 -19.89 -18.84
C GLN A 400 -15.03 -18.88 -19.53
N LEU A 401 -15.46 -18.24 -20.63
CA LEU A 401 -14.71 -17.18 -21.31
C LEU A 401 -14.54 -15.97 -20.42
N LEU A 402 -15.60 -15.49 -19.77
CA LEU A 402 -15.55 -14.37 -18.82
C LEU A 402 -14.72 -14.71 -17.57
N PHE A 403 -14.82 -15.95 -17.06
CA PHE A 403 -13.94 -16.43 -16.00
C PHE A 403 -12.46 -16.40 -16.43
N GLY A 404 -12.14 -16.97 -17.57
CA GLY A 404 -10.78 -16.97 -18.13
C GLY A 404 -10.26 -15.55 -18.39
N TRP A 405 -11.15 -14.65 -18.83
CA TRP A 405 -10.84 -13.25 -19.08
C TRP A 405 -10.42 -12.49 -17.81
N LYS A 406 -11.15 -12.67 -16.71
CA LYS A 406 -10.79 -12.12 -15.40
C LYS A 406 -9.42 -12.61 -14.93
N VAL A 407 -9.10 -13.87 -15.17
CA VAL A 407 -7.80 -14.44 -14.75
C VAL A 407 -6.66 -13.96 -15.65
N VAL A 408 -6.84 -13.97 -17.00
CA VAL A 408 -5.75 -13.62 -17.93
C VAL A 408 -5.28 -12.19 -17.77
N LYS A 409 -6.15 -11.27 -17.37
CA LYS A 409 -5.84 -9.87 -17.00
C LYS A 409 -4.71 -9.77 -15.97
N HIS A 410 -4.59 -10.76 -15.08
CA HIS A 410 -3.61 -10.77 -14.01
C HIS A 410 -2.35 -11.59 -14.31
N VAL A 411 -2.28 -12.24 -15.45
CA VAL A 411 -1.12 -13.03 -15.88
C VAL A 411 -0.12 -12.16 -16.62
N LYS A 412 1.19 -12.34 -16.36
CA LYS A 412 2.24 -11.60 -17.08
C LYS A 412 2.18 -11.85 -18.58
N SER A 413 2.21 -10.78 -19.36
CA SER A 413 2.15 -10.79 -20.83
C SER A 413 3.43 -11.37 -21.49
N ASN A 414 3.36 -12.00 -22.69
CA ASN A 414 2.11 -12.44 -23.31
C ASN A 414 1.49 -13.57 -22.50
N ALA A 415 0.18 -13.52 -22.34
CA ALA A 415 -0.55 -14.43 -21.46
C ALA A 415 -1.67 -15.18 -22.19
N ILE A 416 -1.79 -16.48 -21.88
CA ILE A 416 -2.91 -17.34 -22.27
C ILE A 416 -3.40 -18.11 -21.04
N VAL A 417 -4.71 -18.15 -20.85
CA VAL A 417 -5.38 -18.95 -19.81
C VAL A 417 -6.37 -19.88 -20.47
N LEU A 418 -6.29 -21.16 -20.13
CA LEU A 418 -7.34 -22.15 -20.44
C LEU A 418 -8.22 -22.31 -19.21
N ALA A 419 -9.54 -22.27 -19.45
CA ALA A 419 -10.55 -22.40 -18.39
C ALA A 419 -11.61 -23.46 -18.74
N LYS A 420 -12.08 -24.17 -17.70
CA LYS A 420 -13.12 -25.19 -17.83
C LYS A 420 -13.69 -25.52 -16.46
N ASN A 421 -15.02 -25.66 -16.37
CA ASN A 421 -15.73 -26.04 -15.14
C ASN A 421 -15.38 -25.11 -13.96
N ASP A 422 -15.43 -23.78 -14.19
CA ASP A 422 -15.20 -22.72 -13.20
C ASP A 422 -13.80 -22.76 -12.56
N ARG A 423 -12.80 -23.19 -13.30
CA ARG A 423 -11.39 -23.17 -12.88
C ARG A 423 -10.44 -22.97 -14.05
N THR A 424 -9.26 -22.51 -13.75
CA THR A 424 -8.14 -22.56 -14.69
C THR A 424 -7.71 -24.02 -14.88
N VAL A 425 -7.29 -24.37 -16.09
CA VAL A 425 -6.74 -25.70 -16.38
C VAL A 425 -5.34 -25.62 -16.97
N GLY A 426 -4.94 -24.43 -17.45
CA GLY A 426 -3.59 -24.16 -17.93
C GLY A 426 -3.34 -22.66 -18.02
N VAL A 427 -2.12 -22.23 -17.66
CA VAL A 427 -1.68 -20.84 -17.66
C VAL A 427 -0.33 -20.72 -18.34
N GLY A 428 -0.25 -19.97 -19.42
CA GLY A 428 0.99 -19.62 -20.10
C GLY A 428 1.30 -18.14 -19.83
N ALA A 429 2.36 -17.85 -19.10
CA ALA A 429 2.70 -16.51 -18.63
C ALA A 429 4.05 -16.03 -19.16
N GLY A 430 4.19 -14.73 -19.39
CA GLY A 430 5.46 -14.04 -19.55
C GLY A 430 6.24 -14.43 -20.81
N GLN A 431 5.55 -14.78 -21.89
CA GLN A 431 6.22 -15.24 -23.11
C GLN A 431 6.44 -14.11 -24.11
N MET A 432 7.57 -14.15 -24.83
CA MET A 432 7.92 -13.16 -25.86
C MET A 432 7.02 -13.26 -27.10
N ASN A 433 6.34 -14.36 -27.29
CA ASN A 433 5.34 -14.55 -28.35
C ASN A 433 4.11 -15.26 -27.82
N ARG A 434 2.97 -14.99 -28.42
CA ARG A 434 1.67 -15.45 -27.97
C ARG A 434 1.48 -16.96 -28.17
N VAL A 435 1.94 -17.50 -29.27
CA VAL A 435 1.84 -18.94 -29.54
C VAL A 435 2.67 -19.75 -28.53
N GLY A 436 3.78 -19.22 -28.04
CA GLY A 436 4.57 -19.84 -26.96
C GLY A 436 3.79 -19.90 -25.65
N ALA A 437 3.09 -18.82 -25.30
CA ALA A 437 2.20 -18.80 -24.12
C ALA A 437 1.06 -19.84 -24.27
N ALA A 438 0.47 -19.95 -25.47
CA ALA A 438 -0.57 -20.96 -25.74
C ALA A 438 -0.04 -22.39 -25.58
N LYS A 439 1.13 -22.69 -26.12
CA LYS A 439 1.75 -24.04 -26.00
C LYS A 439 1.99 -24.41 -24.54
N ILE A 440 2.52 -23.47 -23.73
CA ILE A 440 2.74 -23.70 -22.29
C ILE A 440 1.41 -23.97 -21.58
N ALA A 441 0.38 -23.15 -21.82
CA ALA A 441 -0.94 -23.34 -21.21
C ALA A 441 -1.56 -24.68 -21.59
N ILE A 442 -1.44 -25.08 -22.85
CA ILE A 442 -1.93 -26.35 -23.38
C ILE A 442 -1.18 -27.55 -22.77
N GLU A 443 0.14 -27.49 -22.72
CA GLU A 443 0.99 -28.51 -22.12
C GLU A 443 0.66 -28.71 -20.64
N GLN A 444 0.52 -27.63 -19.90
CA GLN A 444 0.12 -27.67 -18.48
C GLN A 444 -1.27 -28.24 -18.30
N ALA A 445 -2.22 -27.92 -19.17
CA ALA A 445 -3.58 -28.45 -19.11
C ALA A 445 -3.64 -29.94 -19.40
N GLY A 446 -2.79 -30.46 -20.29
CA GLY A 446 -2.81 -31.83 -20.77
C GLY A 446 -4.20 -32.21 -21.30
N GLU A 447 -4.73 -33.36 -20.89
CA GLU A 447 -6.06 -33.84 -21.30
C GLU A 447 -7.22 -32.88 -20.88
N LYS A 448 -7.01 -32.00 -19.88
CA LYS A 448 -8.01 -31.03 -19.46
C LYS A 448 -8.24 -29.92 -20.50
N ALA A 449 -7.31 -29.73 -21.44
CA ALA A 449 -7.43 -28.77 -22.55
C ALA A 449 -8.61 -29.05 -23.45
N LYS A 450 -8.92 -30.35 -23.67
CA LYS A 450 -10.04 -30.76 -24.50
C LYS A 450 -11.37 -30.31 -23.91
N GLY A 451 -12.10 -29.50 -24.68
CA GLY A 451 -13.38 -28.91 -24.27
C GLY A 451 -13.23 -27.74 -23.30
N SER A 452 -12.03 -27.14 -23.18
CA SER A 452 -11.81 -25.88 -22.47
C SER A 452 -12.06 -24.67 -23.38
N VAL A 453 -12.11 -23.51 -22.78
CA VAL A 453 -12.05 -22.23 -23.48
C VAL A 453 -10.67 -21.58 -23.31
N LEU A 454 -10.30 -20.69 -24.24
CA LEU A 454 -9.02 -19.97 -24.23
C LEU A 454 -9.26 -18.47 -24.09
N ALA A 455 -8.61 -17.84 -23.10
CA ALA A 455 -8.55 -16.39 -22.94
C ALA A 455 -7.14 -15.86 -23.22
N SER A 456 -7.05 -14.76 -23.98
CA SER A 456 -5.80 -14.11 -24.34
C SER A 456 -5.80 -12.64 -23.93
N ASP A 457 -4.75 -12.18 -23.28
CA ASP A 457 -4.60 -10.79 -22.78
C ASP A 457 -4.53 -9.74 -23.91
N ALA A 458 -4.25 -10.15 -25.17
CA ALA A 458 -4.20 -9.29 -26.34
C ALA A 458 -4.56 -10.07 -27.63
N PHE A 459 -4.63 -9.34 -28.78
CA PHE A 459 -5.00 -9.91 -30.06
C PHE A 459 -3.98 -10.94 -30.59
N PHE A 460 -4.42 -11.78 -31.54
CA PHE A 460 -3.56 -12.71 -32.27
C PHE A 460 -2.94 -12.04 -33.49
N PRO A 461 -1.61 -11.91 -33.57
CA PRO A 461 -0.97 -11.34 -34.74
C PRO A 461 -1.01 -12.28 -35.96
N MET A 462 -1.15 -13.60 -35.71
CA MET A 462 -1.20 -14.69 -36.68
C MET A 462 -2.16 -15.77 -36.20
N PRO A 463 -2.67 -16.66 -37.08
CA PRO A 463 -3.59 -17.74 -36.70
C PRO A 463 -2.91 -18.92 -35.97
N ASP A 464 -1.59 -18.88 -35.78
CA ASP A 464 -0.81 -19.96 -35.14
C ASP A 464 -1.30 -20.30 -33.73
N THR A 465 -1.71 -19.33 -32.94
CA THR A 465 -2.30 -19.53 -31.61
C THR A 465 -3.64 -20.27 -31.70
N VAL A 466 -4.47 -19.93 -32.69
CA VAL A 466 -5.75 -20.64 -32.95
C VAL A 466 -5.48 -22.05 -33.36
N GLN A 467 -4.49 -22.30 -34.21
CA GLN A 467 -4.11 -23.63 -34.67
C GLN A 467 -3.66 -24.54 -33.50
N GLU A 468 -2.92 -24.03 -32.55
CA GLU A 468 -2.57 -24.79 -31.35
C GLU A 468 -3.82 -25.07 -30.47
N ALA A 469 -4.72 -24.07 -30.35
CA ALA A 469 -5.99 -24.25 -29.61
C ALA A 469 -6.88 -25.34 -30.24
N ILE A 470 -6.96 -25.41 -31.58
CA ILE A 470 -7.67 -26.44 -32.33
C ILE A 470 -7.12 -27.84 -32.03
N LYS A 471 -5.79 -28.00 -32.13
CA LYS A 471 -5.10 -29.27 -31.83
C LYS A 471 -5.38 -29.77 -30.44
N ALA A 472 -5.51 -28.82 -29.47
CA ALA A 472 -5.79 -29.11 -28.06
C ALA A 472 -7.27 -29.40 -27.79
N GLY A 473 -8.17 -29.17 -28.74
CA GLY A 473 -9.61 -29.38 -28.60
C GLY A 473 -10.30 -28.26 -27.79
N VAL A 474 -9.77 -27.04 -27.84
CA VAL A 474 -10.42 -25.82 -27.31
C VAL A 474 -11.69 -25.55 -28.09
N THR A 475 -12.77 -25.13 -27.44
CA THR A 475 -14.08 -24.95 -28.09
C THR A 475 -14.47 -23.50 -28.31
N ALA A 476 -13.95 -22.58 -27.50
CA ALA A 476 -14.22 -21.14 -27.65
C ALA A 476 -13.02 -20.30 -27.23
N ILE A 477 -12.93 -19.08 -27.79
CA ILE A 477 -11.81 -18.16 -27.59
C ILE A 477 -12.34 -16.76 -27.27
N ILE A 478 -11.75 -16.09 -26.29
CA ILE A 478 -11.93 -14.68 -25.96
C ILE A 478 -10.62 -13.92 -26.12
N GLN A 479 -10.63 -12.81 -26.84
CA GLN A 479 -9.50 -11.94 -27.09
C GLN A 479 -9.98 -10.53 -27.50
N PRO A 480 -9.12 -9.49 -27.44
CA PRO A 480 -9.57 -8.12 -27.73
C PRO A 480 -9.92 -7.86 -29.20
N GLY A 481 -9.35 -8.55 -30.17
CA GLY A 481 -9.38 -8.13 -31.56
C GLY A 481 -8.46 -6.96 -31.82
N GLY A 482 -8.46 -6.44 -33.06
CA GLY A 482 -7.70 -5.27 -33.48
C GLY A 482 -6.41 -5.58 -34.24
N SER A 483 -6.15 -6.83 -34.59
CA SER A 483 -5.08 -7.19 -35.52
C SER A 483 -5.50 -6.94 -36.98
N ILE A 484 -4.59 -6.46 -37.82
CA ILE A 484 -4.80 -6.39 -39.26
C ILE A 484 -5.13 -7.77 -39.84
N LYS A 485 -4.72 -8.84 -39.19
CA LYS A 485 -4.90 -10.24 -39.61
C LYS A 485 -5.97 -10.99 -38.83
N ASP A 486 -6.85 -10.29 -38.10
CA ASP A 486 -7.93 -10.92 -37.33
C ASP A 486 -8.76 -11.90 -38.21
N GLN A 487 -8.99 -11.54 -39.48
CA GLN A 487 -9.76 -12.38 -40.38
C GLN A 487 -9.17 -13.78 -40.57
N LEU A 488 -7.84 -13.91 -40.60
CA LEU A 488 -7.19 -15.22 -40.70
C LEU A 488 -7.49 -16.11 -39.47
N SER A 489 -7.51 -15.52 -38.28
CA SER A 489 -7.87 -16.23 -37.05
C SER A 489 -9.35 -16.58 -36.98
N ILE A 490 -10.22 -15.71 -37.49
CA ILE A 490 -11.67 -15.94 -37.59
C ILE A 490 -11.97 -17.06 -38.58
N ASP A 491 -11.33 -17.07 -39.75
CA ASP A 491 -11.51 -18.08 -40.78
C ASP A 491 -11.08 -19.46 -40.27
N GLU A 492 -9.93 -19.55 -39.61
CA GLU A 492 -9.43 -20.77 -38.95
C GLU A 492 -10.42 -21.30 -37.89
N CYS A 493 -10.98 -20.41 -37.05
CA CYS A 493 -12.02 -20.78 -36.09
C CYS A 493 -13.30 -21.28 -36.78
N ASN A 494 -13.73 -20.64 -37.86
CA ASN A 494 -14.93 -21.03 -38.61
C ASN A 494 -14.78 -22.39 -39.26
N GLU A 495 -13.62 -22.69 -39.84
CA GLU A 495 -13.34 -24.00 -40.48
C GLU A 495 -13.42 -25.13 -39.47
N HIS A 496 -13.02 -24.88 -38.21
CA HIS A 496 -12.98 -25.93 -37.19
C HIS A 496 -14.12 -25.85 -36.15
N GLY A 497 -15.11 -24.96 -36.37
CA GLY A 497 -16.29 -24.84 -35.51
C GLY A 497 -16.01 -24.30 -34.11
N ILE A 498 -14.97 -23.49 -33.94
CA ILE A 498 -14.63 -22.80 -32.69
C ILE A 498 -15.36 -21.47 -32.65
N ALA A 499 -15.96 -21.12 -31.50
CA ALA A 499 -16.51 -19.76 -31.30
C ALA A 499 -15.41 -18.79 -30.91
N MET A 500 -15.47 -17.57 -31.43
CA MET A 500 -14.58 -16.49 -31.01
C MET A 500 -15.37 -15.24 -30.69
N VAL A 501 -15.05 -14.63 -29.56
CA VAL A 501 -15.58 -13.33 -29.14
C VAL A 501 -14.47 -12.32 -28.94
N PHE A 502 -14.77 -11.07 -29.33
CA PHE A 502 -13.89 -9.91 -29.12
C PHE A 502 -14.41 -9.06 -27.97
N THR A 503 -13.50 -8.54 -27.16
CA THR A 503 -13.78 -7.62 -26.05
C THR A 503 -13.53 -6.16 -26.39
N GLY A 504 -12.72 -5.88 -27.42
CA GLY A 504 -12.27 -4.51 -27.74
C GLY A 504 -11.28 -3.91 -26.75
N VAL A 505 -10.97 -4.59 -25.67
CA VAL A 505 -10.07 -4.14 -24.59
C VAL A 505 -8.97 -5.17 -24.40
N ARG A 506 -7.72 -4.72 -24.24
CA ARG A 506 -6.56 -5.59 -23.91
C ARG A 506 -6.11 -5.37 -22.48
N HIS A 507 -5.46 -6.38 -21.88
CA HIS A 507 -4.98 -6.37 -20.52
C HIS A 507 -3.50 -6.73 -20.43
N PHE A 508 -2.60 -5.86 -20.96
CA PHE A 508 -1.18 -6.10 -20.81
C PHE A 508 -0.73 -5.90 -19.35
N LYS A 509 0.04 -6.85 -18.83
CA LYS A 509 0.68 -6.80 -17.51
C LYS A 509 2.15 -7.19 -17.62
N HIS A 510 3.05 -6.24 -17.45
CA HIS A 510 4.49 -6.44 -17.48
C HIS A 510 5.12 -6.39 -16.08
#